data_df0ebcd96eb1e9450f57d47521c090a0
#
_entry.id   df0ebcd96eb1e9450f57d47521c090a0
#
_cell.length_a   1.000
_cell.length_b   1.000
_cell.length_c   1.000
_cell.angle_alpha   90.00
_cell.angle_beta   90.00
_cell.angle_gamma   90.00
#
_symmetry.space_group_name_H-M   'P 1'
#
loop_
_entity.id
_entity.type
_entity.pdbx_description
1 polymer ?
#
loop_
_entity_poly.entity_id
_entity_poly.type
_entity_poly.pdbx_seq_one_letter_code
_entity_poly.pdbx_strand_id
1 'polypeptide(L)'
;MWTQGTKHRRLLSFALAVLALASVGAKEEKKEAAERPIRVAVMPIVNGSNEIGATKIMEDVLRDQFKEIPTERATFLKPSDTERLLTDRNALDRAYRLNDRWSKAGTIDTTAVAGLDSLLMVDAILCVRVAEWDNVRVNVVGRGQSNTTVGLQFALYDLKSLKKTWSKDPRETRFAQEVDPTSGSVTYDETGYIQSRNATDPPRFEEVASDLVRTAFKKFPRK
;
A
#
# COMPACT_ATOMS: atom_id res chain seq x y z
N MET A 1 34.98 24.20 -69.10
CA MET A 1 35.44 25.04 -67.96
C MET A 1 34.18 25.42 -67.16
N TRP A 2 34.02 24.78 -66.00
CA TRP A 2 33.37 25.23 -64.77
C TRP A 2 31.87 25.62 -64.81
N THR A 3 31.01 24.87 -64.17
CA THR A 3 30.48 25.14 -62.80
C THR A 3 29.67 23.95 -62.27
N GLN A 4 30.25 23.10 -61.51
CA GLN A 4 29.54 22.15 -60.61
C GLN A 4 29.94 22.49 -59.17
N GLY A 5 29.17 23.28 -58.45
CA GLY A 5 29.62 23.65 -57.12
C GLY A 5 28.54 24.07 -56.10
N THR A 6 27.30 24.24 -56.52
CA THR A 6 26.29 24.90 -55.64
C THR A 6 25.05 24.03 -55.26
N LYS A 7 24.93 22.82 -55.77
CA LYS A 7 23.76 21.99 -55.47
C LYS A 7 23.83 21.15 -54.19
N HIS A 8 25.03 20.84 -53.70
CA HIS A 8 25.17 20.00 -52.52
C HIS A 8 25.02 20.70 -51.17
N ARG A 9 25.21 22.03 -51.11
CA ARG A 9 25.09 22.79 -49.86
C ARG A 9 23.64 22.98 -49.40
N ARG A 10 22.66 22.99 -50.29
CA ARG A 10 21.24 23.19 -49.93
C ARG A 10 20.58 21.90 -49.43
N LEU A 11 21.03 20.72 -49.84
CA LEU A 11 20.50 19.44 -49.38
C LEU A 11 20.93 19.08 -47.94
N LEU A 12 22.13 19.49 -47.53
CA LEU A 12 22.63 19.27 -46.17
C LEU A 12 21.90 20.12 -45.12
N SER A 13 21.48 21.34 -45.50
CA SER A 13 20.74 22.23 -44.58
C SER A 13 19.29 21.72 -44.31
N PHE A 14 18.67 21.04 -45.27
CA PHE A 14 17.33 20.49 -45.10
C PHE A 14 17.31 19.22 -44.20
N ALA A 15 18.36 18.39 -44.32
CA ALA A 15 18.48 17.18 -43.49
C ALA A 15 18.72 17.50 -42.01
N LEU A 16 19.46 18.58 -41.69
CA LEU A 16 19.69 19.02 -40.32
C LEU A 16 18.41 19.60 -39.67
N ALA A 17 17.57 20.30 -40.43
CA ALA A 17 16.31 20.88 -39.91
C ALA A 17 15.28 19.81 -39.58
N VAL A 18 15.21 18.71 -40.34
CA VAL A 18 14.27 17.59 -40.09
C VAL A 18 14.69 16.78 -38.87
N LEU A 19 16.00 16.61 -38.61
CA LEU A 19 16.50 15.93 -37.41
C LEU A 19 16.28 16.75 -36.13
N ALA A 20 16.29 18.08 -36.20
CA ALA A 20 16.02 18.95 -35.05
C ALA A 20 14.55 18.93 -34.64
N LEU A 21 13.61 18.83 -35.59
CA LEU A 21 12.18 18.73 -35.33
C LEU A 21 11.77 17.39 -34.72
N ALA A 22 12.42 16.29 -35.12
CA ALA A 22 12.15 14.96 -34.54
C ALA A 22 12.62 14.84 -33.08
N SER A 23 13.66 15.57 -32.67
CA SER A 23 14.17 15.55 -31.29
C SER A 23 13.32 16.37 -30.31
N VAL A 24 12.60 17.39 -30.76
CA VAL A 24 11.70 18.19 -29.93
C VAL A 24 10.41 17.43 -29.62
N GLY A 25 9.83 16.74 -30.60
CA GLY A 25 8.64 15.91 -30.38
C GLY A 25 8.86 14.75 -29.43
N ALA A 26 10.04 14.10 -29.49
CA ALA A 26 10.38 12.98 -28.59
C ALA A 26 10.61 13.41 -27.12
N LYS A 27 10.99 14.67 -26.87
CA LYS A 27 11.12 15.22 -25.52
C LYS A 27 9.78 15.59 -24.91
N GLU A 28 8.83 16.08 -25.68
CA GLU A 28 7.49 16.43 -25.20
C GLU A 28 6.66 15.18 -24.90
N GLU A 29 6.67 14.15 -25.76
CA GLU A 29 6.00 12.87 -25.46
C GLU A 29 6.54 12.20 -24.19
N LYS A 30 7.82 12.31 -23.91
CA LYS A 30 8.44 11.73 -22.72
C LYS A 30 8.09 12.50 -21.44
N LYS A 31 7.78 13.79 -21.55
CA LYS A 31 7.39 14.64 -20.43
C LYS A 31 5.91 14.45 -20.08
N GLU A 32 5.05 14.35 -21.09
CA GLU A 32 3.61 14.14 -20.88
C GLU A 32 3.29 12.76 -20.31
N ALA A 33 4.05 11.71 -20.68
CA ALA A 33 3.93 10.38 -20.11
C ALA A 33 4.38 10.30 -18.63
N ALA A 34 5.15 11.29 -18.13
CA ALA A 34 5.68 11.32 -16.76
C ALA A 34 4.75 12.01 -15.75
N GLU A 35 3.71 12.71 -16.20
CA GLU A 35 2.85 13.55 -15.34
C GLU A 35 1.52 12.89 -14.95
N ARG A 36 1.19 11.70 -15.51
CA ARG A 36 -0.05 11.02 -15.15
C ARG A 36 0.10 10.27 -13.83
N PRO A 37 -0.82 10.49 -12.86
CA PRO A 37 -0.82 9.74 -11.61
C PRO A 37 -0.97 8.23 -11.87
N ILE A 38 -0.27 7.43 -11.07
CA ILE A 38 -0.42 5.98 -11.11
C ILE A 38 -1.80 5.60 -10.56
N ARG A 39 -2.56 4.80 -11.30
CA ARG A 39 -3.83 4.25 -10.83
C ARG A 39 -3.60 2.88 -10.22
N VAL A 40 -3.97 2.71 -8.97
CA VAL A 40 -3.70 1.50 -8.18
C VAL A 40 -5.00 0.87 -7.73
N ALA A 41 -5.22 -0.40 -8.06
CA ALA A 41 -6.29 -1.17 -7.42
C ALA A 41 -5.74 -1.87 -6.18
N VAL A 42 -6.39 -1.67 -5.04
CA VAL A 42 -6.08 -2.42 -3.83
C VAL A 42 -6.85 -3.73 -3.89
N MET A 43 -6.12 -4.84 -3.89
CA MET A 43 -6.73 -6.17 -3.90
C MET A 43 -7.43 -6.46 -2.56
N PRO A 44 -8.42 -7.37 -2.53
CA PRO A 44 -9.02 -7.79 -1.27
C PRO A 44 -7.96 -8.15 -0.24
N ILE A 45 -8.11 -7.63 0.99
CA ILE A 45 -7.10 -7.80 2.04
C ILE A 45 -7.04 -9.24 2.50
N VAL A 46 -5.84 -9.81 2.53
CA VAL A 46 -5.62 -11.16 3.07
C VAL A 46 -5.47 -11.06 4.59
N ASN A 47 -6.35 -11.75 5.31
CA ASN A 47 -6.23 -11.91 6.75
C ASN A 47 -5.42 -13.18 7.07
N GLY A 48 -4.19 -13.01 7.50
CA GLY A 48 -3.32 -14.08 7.99
C GLY A 48 -3.30 -14.20 9.51
N SER A 49 -4.07 -13.34 10.22
CA SER A 49 -4.24 -13.40 11.66
C SER A 49 -5.47 -14.22 12.04
N ASN A 50 -5.63 -14.48 13.33
CA ASN A 50 -6.81 -15.16 13.87
C ASN A 50 -7.96 -14.18 14.21
N GLU A 51 -7.76 -12.87 14.03
CA GLU A 51 -8.72 -11.83 14.40
C GLU A 51 -9.65 -11.49 13.23
N ILE A 52 -10.93 -11.77 13.38
CA ILE A 52 -11.93 -11.61 12.31
C ILE A 52 -12.11 -10.13 11.92
N GLY A 53 -11.99 -9.21 12.87
CA GLY A 53 -12.17 -7.76 12.67
C GLY A 53 -11.01 -7.08 11.96
N ALA A 54 -9.84 -7.72 11.87
CA ALA A 54 -8.60 -7.10 11.38
C ALA A 54 -8.71 -6.54 9.96
N THR A 55 -9.39 -7.24 9.06
CA THR A 55 -9.58 -6.80 7.66
C THR A 55 -10.35 -5.49 7.59
N LYS A 56 -11.46 -5.37 8.35
CA LYS A 56 -12.28 -4.16 8.34
C LYS A 56 -11.53 -2.95 8.89
N ILE A 57 -10.84 -3.13 10.00
CA ILE A 57 -10.01 -2.07 10.59
C ILE A 57 -8.93 -1.64 9.59
N MET A 58 -8.29 -2.60 8.93
CA MET A 58 -7.26 -2.32 7.94
C MET A 58 -7.81 -1.59 6.70
N GLU A 59 -9.02 -1.88 6.24
CA GLU A 59 -9.69 -1.13 5.17
C GLU A 59 -9.90 0.34 5.56
N ASP A 60 -10.36 0.60 6.79
CA ASP A 60 -10.58 1.95 7.28
C ASP A 60 -9.26 2.72 7.40
N VAL A 61 -8.21 2.09 7.95
CA VAL A 61 -6.86 2.67 8.05
C VAL A 61 -6.29 3.00 6.65
N LEU A 62 -6.41 2.10 5.68
CA LEU A 62 -5.94 2.35 4.32
C LEU A 62 -6.72 3.46 3.64
N ARG A 63 -8.06 3.48 3.81
CA ARG A 63 -8.91 4.54 3.25
C ARG A 63 -8.46 5.93 3.73
N ASP A 64 -8.12 6.06 5.01
CA ASP A 64 -7.69 7.33 5.56
C ASP A 64 -6.27 7.69 5.11
N GLN A 65 -5.36 6.72 5.07
CA GLN A 65 -4.01 6.94 4.54
C GLN A 65 -4.00 7.34 3.06
N PHE A 66 -4.87 6.79 2.24
CA PHE A 66 -4.93 7.14 0.81
C PHE A 66 -5.37 8.59 0.56
N LYS A 67 -6.11 9.20 1.49
CA LYS A 67 -6.45 10.63 1.43
C LYS A 67 -5.25 11.54 1.63
N GLU A 68 -4.22 11.05 2.34
CA GLU A 68 -2.99 11.81 2.60
C GLU A 68 -2.00 11.76 1.41
N ILE A 69 -2.20 10.84 0.47
CA ILE A 69 -1.35 10.74 -0.72
C ILE A 69 -1.88 11.71 -1.79
N PRO A 70 -1.05 12.65 -2.28
CA PRO A 70 -1.46 13.57 -3.32
C PRO A 70 -2.00 12.85 -4.56
N THR A 71 -3.13 13.31 -5.09
CA THR A 71 -3.80 12.70 -6.26
C THR A 71 -2.96 12.78 -7.53
N GLU A 72 -2.06 13.75 -7.62
CA GLU A 72 -1.07 13.88 -8.69
C GLU A 72 -0.03 12.76 -8.67
N ARG A 73 0.12 12.11 -7.52
CA ARG A 73 1.07 11.00 -7.34
C ARG A 73 0.43 9.65 -7.60
N ALA A 74 -0.71 9.38 -6.95
CA ALA A 74 -1.43 8.13 -7.10
C ALA A 74 -2.92 8.29 -6.81
N THR A 75 -3.73 7.48 -7.49
CA THR A 75 -5.15 7.32 -7.18
C THR A 75 -5.43 5.86 -6.86
N PHE A 76 -6.25 5.63 -5.84
CA PHE A 76 -6.50 4.29 -5.31
C PHE A 76 -7.94 3.88 -5.50
N LEU A 77 -8.15 2.69 -6.08
CA LEU A 77 -9.39 1.96 -6.02
C LEU A 77 -9.39 1.13 -4.73
N LYS A 78 -10.38 1.35 -3.87
CA LYS A 78 -10.45 0.70 -2.55
C LYS A 78 -10.66 -0.82 -2.66
N PRO A 79 -10.32 -1.61 -1.64
CA PRO A 79 -10.51 -3.07 -1.66
C PRO A 79 -11.95 -3.46 -1.98
N SER A 80 -12.94 -2.86 -1.31
CA SER A 80 -14.37 -3.12 -1.52
C SER A 80 -14.86 -2.75 -2.92
N ASP A 81 -14.36 -1.64 -3.51
CA ASP A 81 -14.69 -1.25 -4.89
C ASP A 81 -14.03 -2.19 -5.90
N THR A 82 -12.79 -2.63 -5.64
CA THR A 82 -12.09 -3.63 -6.46
C THR A 82 -12.86 -4.95 -6.47
N GLU A 83 -13.27 -5.43 -5.31
CA GLU A 83 -14.04 -6.67 -5.15
C GLU A 83 -15.38 -6.59 -5.88
N ARG A 84 -16.12 -5.49 -5.73
CA ARG A 84 -17.38 -5.25 -6.44
C ARG A 84 -17.18 -5.28 -7.96
N LEU A 85 -16.20 -4.54 -8.48
CA LEU A 85 -15.92 -4.51 -9.92
C LEU A 85 -15.51 -5.87 -10.48
N LEU A 86 -14.75 -6.65 -9.72
CA LEU A 86 -14.36 -8.01 -10.11
C LEU A 86 -15.55 -8.97 -10.07
N THR A 87 -16.44 -8.82 -9.10
CA THR A 87 -17.70 -9.59 -9.00
C THR A 87 -18.61 -9.30 -10.19
N ASP A 88 -18.86 -8.05 -10.50
CA ASP A 88 -19.69 -7.61 -11.62
C ASP A 88 -19.20 -8.13 -12.99
N ARG A 89 -17.90 -8.45 -13.07
CA ARG A 89 -17.25 -8.96 -14.29
C ARG A 89 -16.89 -10.45 -14.24
N ASN A 90 -17.42 -11.19 -13.26
CA ASN A 90 -17.16 -12.61 -13.04
C ASN A 90 -15.65 -12.95 -12.97
N ALA A 91 -14.87 -12.07 -12.33
CA ALA A 91 -13.41 -12.19 -12.24
C ALA A 91 -12.89 -12.24 -10.79
N LEU A 92 -13.77 -12.35 -9.79
CA LEU A 92 -13.41 -12.34 -8.38
C LEU A 92 -12.51 -13.51 -7.98
N ASP A 93 -12.73 -14.69 -8.59
CA ASP A 93 -11.89 -15.87 -8.39
C ASP A 93 -10.41 -15.63 -8.73
N ARG A 94 -10.14 -14.72 -9.66
CA ARG A 94 -8.79 -14.32 -10.04
C ARG A 94 -8.10 -13.57 -8.92
N ALA A 95 -8.81 -12.67 -8.23
CA ALA A 95 -8.29 -11.96 -7.07
C ALA A 95 -7.93 -12.92 -5.93
N TYR A 96 -8.78 -13.90 -5.68
CA TYR A 96 -8.51 -14.90 -4.64
C TYR A 96 -7.31 -15.79 -4.98
N ARG A 97 -7.18 -16.27 -6.22
CA ARG A 97 -6.01 -17.03 -6.67
C ARG A 97 -4.72 -16.21 -6.58
N LEU A 98 -4.77 -14.93 -6.96
CA LEU A 98 -3.64 -14.03 -6.84
C LEU A 98 -3.22 -13.88 -5.38
N ASN A 99 -4.18 -13.57 -4.50
CA ASN A 99 -3.95 -13.39 -3.07
C ASN A 99 -3.43 -14.65 -2.39
N ASP A 100 -3.99 -15.82 -2.74
CA ASP A 100 -3.53 -17.11 -2.20
C ASP A 100 -2.07 -17.39 -2.60
N ARG A 101 -1.74 -17.21 -3.88
CA ARG A 101 -0.36 -17.39 -4.35
C ARG A 101 0.60 -16.40 -3.71
N TRP A 102 0.21 -15.13 -3.66
CA TRP A 102 1.06 -14.09 -3.09
C TRP A 102 1.28 -14.30 -1.60
N SER A 103 0.24 -14.61 -0.84
CA SER A 103 0.35 -14.79 0.62
C SER A 103 1.18 -16.00 1.01
N LYS A 104 1.21 -17.06 0.17
CA LYS A 104 1.96 -18.28 0.43
C LYS A 104 3.39 -18.23 -0.10
N ALA A 105 3.60 -17.66 -1.29
CA ALA A 105 4.86 -17.72 -2.02
C ALA A 105 5.55 -16.36 -2.21
N GLY A 106 4.92 -15.25 -1.83
CA GLY A 106 5.44 -13.89 -2.05
C GLY A 106 5.50 -13.47 -3.53
N THR A 107 4.90 -14.27 -4.43
CA THR A 107 4.88 -14.05 -5.88
C THR A 107 3.45 -14.02 -6.39
N ILE A 108 3.21 -13.25 -7.47
CA ILE A 108 1.89 -13.20 -8.09
C ILE A 108 1.69 -14.33 -9.10
N ASP A 109 0.43 -14.75 -9.26
CA ASP A 109 0.02 -15.62 -10.38
C ASP A 109 -0.20 -14.76 -11.63
N THR A 110 0.70 -14.88 -12.59
CA THR A 110 0.65 -14.09 -13.83
C THR A 110 -0.59 -14.36 -14.66
N THR A 111 -1.16 -15.56 -14.59
CA THR A 111 -2.41 -15.91 -15.30
C THR A 111 -3.62 -15.25 -14.64
N ALA A 112 -3.62 -15.14 -13.32
CA ALA A 112 -4.68 -14.45 -12.58
C ALA A 112 -4.61 -12.93 -12.80
N VAL A 113 -3.42 -12.37 -13.02
CA VAL A 113 -3.17 -10.93 -13.23
C VAL A 113 -3.43 -10.48 -14.65
N ALA A 114 -3.28 -11.37 -15.66
CA ALA A 114 -3.41 -11.01 -17.07
C ALA A 114 -4.74 -10.31 -17.38
N GLY A 115 -4.68 -9.08 -17.94
CA GLY A 115 -5.84 -8.27 -18.31
C GLY A 115 -6.59 -7.59 -17.15
N LEU A 116 -6.08 -7.64 -15.90
CA LEU A 116 -6.65 -6.85 -14.79
C LEU A 116 -6.49 -5.34 -15.00
N ASP A 117 -5.43 -4.91 -15.71
CA ASP A 117 -5.19 -3.52 -16.09
C ASP A 117 -6.37 -2.94 -16.87
N SER A 118 -6.83 -3.66 -17.90
CA SER A 118 -7.98 -3.26 -18.72
C SER A 118 -9.30 -3.42 -17.98
N LEU A 119 -9.41 -4.47 -17.16
CA LEU A 119 -10.64 -4.81 -16.45
C LEU A 119 -10.93 -3.81 -15.33
N LEU A 120 -9.92 -3.38 -14.59
CA LEU A 120 -10.03 -2.40 -13.50
C LEU A 120 -9.66 -0.97 -13.93
N MET A 121 -9.15 -0.79 -15.14
CA MET A 121 -8.59 0.46 -15.68
C MET A 121 -7.51 1.05 -14.76
N VAL A 122 -6.55 0.24 -14.33
CA VAL A 122 -5.46 0.61 -13.42
C VAL A 122 -4.09 0.26 -13.99
N ASP A 123 -3.05 0.91 -13.48
CA ASP A 123 -1.66 0.68 -13.89
C ASP A 123 -0.97 -0.37 -13.01
N ALA A 124 -1.42 -0.49 -11.76
CA ALA A 124 -0.80 -1.37 -10.77
C ALA A 124 -1.83 -1.96 -9.80
N ILE A 125 -1.44 -3.04 -9.13
CA ILE A 125 -2.19 -3.64 -8.02
C ILE A 125 -1.37 -3.58 -6.74
N LEU A 126 -2.05 -3.27 -5.63
CA LEU A 126 -1.51 -3.31 -4.28
C LEU A 126 -2.09 -4.52 -3.55
N CYS A 127 -1.22 -5.48 -3.23
CA CYS A 127 -1.55 -6.59 -2.36
C CYS A 127 -1.29 -6.21 -0.91
N VAL A 128 -2.23 -6.51 -0.03
CA VAL A 128 -2.16 -6.21 1.40
C VAL A 128 -2.49 -7.46 2.20
N ARG A 129 -1.66 -7.76 3.22
CA ARG A 129 -1.89 -8.85 4.16
C ARG A 129 -1.71 -8.35 5.57
N VAL A 130 -2.65 -8.69 6.43
CA VAL A 130 -2.50 -8.67 7.88
C VAL A 130 -1.80 -9.97 8.26
N ALA A 131 -0.52 -9.89 8.63
CA ALA A 131 0.28 -11.06 8.96
C ALA A 131 0.20 -11.41 10.44
N GLU A 132 0.08 -10.39 11.30
CA GLU A 132 -0.01 -10.53 12.74
C GLU A 132 -0.97 -9.48 13.30
N TRP A 133 -1.82 -9.89 14.24
CA TRP A 133 -2.81 -9.02 14.86
C TRP A 133 -3.13 -9.61 16.21
N ASP A 134 -2.34 -9.23 17.21
CA ASP A 134 -2.37 -9.83 18.52
C ASP A 134 -2.45 -8.79 19.62
N ASN A 135 -3.18 -9.11 20.67
CA ASN A 135 -3.40 -8.25 21.81
C ASN A 135 -3.24 -9.07 23.09
N VAL A 136 -2.24 -8.72 23.87
CA VAL A 136 -1.96 -9.33 25.14
C VAL A 136 -2.40 -8.38 26.24
N ARG A 137 -3.43 -8.79 27.00
CA ARG A 137 -3.87 -8.09 28.19
C ARG A 137 -3.31 -8.80 29.43
N VAL A 138 -2.47 -8.11 30.14
CA VAL A 138 -1.91 -8.61 31.40
C VAL A 138 -2.82 -8.18 32.54
N ASN A 139 -3.33 -9.16 33.30
CA ASN A 139 -4.11 -8.87 34.49
C ASN A 139 -3.17 -8.52 35.66
N VAL A 140 -3.77 -7.97 36.71
CA VAL A 140 -3.15 -7.46 37.92
C VAL A 140 -2.13 -8.38 38.61
N VAL A 141 -2.36 -9.68 38.51
CA VAL A 141 -1.54 -10.70 39.20
C VAL A 141 -0.39 -11.18 38.27
N GLY A 142 -0.50 -10.90 36.96
CA GLY A 142 0.49 -11.29 35.97
C GLY A 142 1.70 -10.36 35.96
N ARG A 143 2.89 -10.91 35.74
CA ARG A 143 4.09 -10.14 35.46
C ARG A 143 4.13 -9.78 33.97
N GLY A 144 4.32 -8.51 33.63
CA GLY A 144 4.45 -8.04 32.27
C GLY A 144 3.63 -6.79 31.98
N GLN A 145 3.66 -6.33 30.76
CA GLN A 145 2.88 -5.19 30.27
C GLN A 145 1.89 -5.64 29.20
N SER A 146 0.68 -5.10 29.25
CA SER A 146 -0.26 -5.25 28.17
C SER A 146 0.32 -4.67 26.88
N ASN A 147 0.11 -5.32 25.76
CA ASN A 147 0.66 -4.87 24.49
C ASN A 147 -0.23 -5.25 23.33
N THR A 148 -0.03 -4.53 22.22
CA THR A 148 -0.64 -4.80 20.93
C THR A 148 0.45 -4.99 19.88
N THR A 149 0.38 -6.09 19.16
CA THR A 149 1.30 -6.39 18.05
C THR A 149 0.54 -6.38 16.74
N VAL A 150 1.04 -5.60 15.77
CA VAL A 150 0.52 -5.55 14.41
C VAL A 150 1.68 -5.83 13.44
N GLY A 151 1.48 -6.78 12.54
CA GLY A 151 2.37 -7.09 11.44
C GLY A 151 1.62 -6.99 10.11
N LEU A 152 2.14 -6.21 9.17
CA LEU A 152 1.51 -5.94 7.88
C LEU A 152 2.48 -6.28 6.75
N GLN A 153 1.93 -6.70 5.61
CA GLN A 153 2.70 -6.91 4.40
C GLN A 153 2.04 -6.17 3.25
N PHE A 154 2.87 -5.47 2.47
CA PHE A 154 2.46 -4.71 1.29
C PHE A 154 3.33 -5.09 0.10
N ALA A 155 2.73 -5.24 -1.06
CA ALA A 155 3.46 -5.40 -2.32
C ALA A 155 2.71 -4.72 -3.46
N LEU A 156 3.40 -3.83 -4.18
CA LEU A 156 2.90 -3.16 -5.38
C LEU A 156 3.49 -3.84 -6.61
N TYR A 157 2.62 -4.23 -7.52
CA TYR A 157 3.00 -4.83 -8.80
C TYR A 157 2.53 -3.95 -9.96
N ASP A 158 3.43 -3.61 -10.85
CA ASP A 158 3.12 -2.98 -12.13
C ASP A 158 2.48 -4.01 -13.07
N LEU A 159 1.32 -3.70 -13.64
CA LEU A 159 0.55 -4.64 -14.43
C LEU A 159 1.08 -4.84 -15.86
N LYS A 160 1.89 -3.90 -16.36
CA LYS A 160 2.52 -4.02 -17.68
C LYS A 160 3.74 -4.94 -17.64
N SER A 161 4.60 -4.72 -16.67
CA SER A 161 5.85 -5.48 -16.52
C SER A 161 5.70 -6.73 -15.65
N LEU A 162 4.61 -6.84 -14.90
CA LEU A 162 4.34 -7.89 -13.88
C LEU A 162 5.43 -7.95 -12.80
N LYS A 163 6.17 -6.84 -12.62
CA LYS A 163 7.25 -6.75 -11.64
C LYS A 163 6.76 -6.11 -10.35
N LYS A 164 7.29 -6.62 -9.24
CA LYS A 164 7.13 -5.98 -7.95
C LYS A 164 7.98 -4.70 -7.91
N THR A 165 7.32 -3.54 -7.83
CA THR A 165 7.96 -2.23 -7.85
C THR A 165 8.19 -1.66 -6.46
N TRP A 166 7.43 -2.16 -5.47
CA TRP A 166 7.58 -1.73 -4.09
C TRP A 166 7.06 -2.82 -3.14
N SER A 167 7.68 -2.95 -1.99
CA SER A 167 7.17 -3.78 -0.90
C SER A 167 7.60 -3.24 0.46
N LYS A 168 6.80 -3.53 1.48
CA LYS A 168 7.06 -3.24 2.89
C LYS A 168 6.43 -4.31 3.76
N ASP A 169 7.17 -4.69 4.81
CA ASP A 169 6.74 -5.66 5.80
C ASP A 169 6.90 -5.05 7.21
N PRO A 170 6.15 -3.96 7.54
CA PRO A 170 6.27 -3.32 8.84
C PRO A 170 5.65 -4.18 9.94
N ARG A 171 6.31 -4.20 11.11
CA ARG A 171 5.84 -4.86 12.31
C ARG A 171 6.16 -3.99 13.52
N GLU A 172 5.22 -3.87 14.43
CA GLU A 172 5.37 -3.13 15.69
C GLU A 172 4.68 -3.87 16.81
N THR A 173 5.33 -3.90 17.97
CA THR A 173 4.70 -4.25 19.25
C THR A 173 4.71 -3.00 20.10
N ARG A 174 3.55 -2.52 20.46
CA ARG A 174 3.38 -1.33 21.29
C ARG A 174 2.86 -1.74 22.65
N PHE A 175 3.57 -1.32 23.69
CA PHE A 175 3.21 -1.60 25.07
C PHE A 175 2.27 -0.54 25.59
N ALA A 176 1.38 -0.93 26.51
CA ALA A 176 0.58 0.01 27.28
C ALA A 176 1.50 0.95 28.07
N GLN A 177 1.09 2.23 28.20
CA GLN A 177 1.83 3.16 29.02
C GLN A 177 1.74 2.74 30.49
N GLU A 178 2.85 2.74 31.17
CA GLU A 178 2.85 2.59 32.63
C GLU A 178 2.14 3.77 33.25
N VAL A 179 1.16 3.50 34.09
CA VAL A 179 0.56 4.54 34.92
C VAL A 179 1.51 4.74 36.09
N ASP A 180 2.02 5.95 36.27
CA ASP A 180 2.86 6.32 37.39
C ASP A 180 2.13 5.94 38.70
N PRO A 181 2.67 5.04 39.52
CA PRO A 181 2.03 4.61 40.76
C PRO A 181 1.86 5.74 41.77
N THR A 182 2.53 6.90 41.55
CA THR A 182 2.43 8.08 42.43
C THR A 182 1.32 9.04 42.01
N SER A 183 0.81 8.92 40.77
CA SER A 183 -0.13 9.92 40.20
C SER A 183 -1.61 9.65 40.44
N GLY A 184 -1.98 8.62 41.16
CA GLY A 184 -3.38 8.29 41.23
C GLY A 184 -3.87 7.65 42.52
N SER A 185 -5.14 7.82 42.81
CA SER A 185 -5.84 7.21 43.95
C SER A 185 -5.91 5.68 43.85
N VAL A 186 -5.65 4.94 44.90
CA VAL A 186 -5.94 3.52 45.03
C VAL A 186 -7.46 3.38 45.02
N THR A 187 -8.02 2.68 44.06
CA THR A 187 -9.41 2.26 44.14
C THR A 187 -9.47 0.90 44.84
N TYR A 188 -10.29 0.85 45.88
CA TYR A 188 -10.64 -0.39 46.58
C TYR A 188 -11.99 -0.83 46.04
N ASP A 189 -12.17 -2.12 45.85
CA ASP A 189 -13.51 -2.66 45.63
C ASP A 189 -14.35 -2.64 46.92
N GLU A 190 -15.62 -2.98 46.80
CA GLU A 190 -16.58 -3.03 47.93
C GLU A 190 -16.12 -3.99 49.04
N THR A 191 -15.18 -4.88 48.78
CA THR A 191 -14.63 -5.86 49.73
C THR A 191 -13.30 -5.37 50.34
N GLY A 192 -12.82 -4.20 49.99
CA GLY A 192 -11.57 -3.62 50.48
C GLY A 192 -10.32 -4.14 49.83
N TYR A 193 -10.41 -4.93 48.76
CA TYR A 193 -9.26 -5.34 47.99
C TYR A 193 -8.82 -4.24 47.02
N ILE A 194 -7.51 -4.08 46.92
CA ILE A 194 -6.92 -3.14 45.98
C ILE A 194 -7.25 -3.59 44.56
N GLN A 195 -8.13 -2.85 43.89
CA GLN A 195 -8.25 -2.97 42.45
C GLN A 195 -6.95 -2.42 41.85
N SER A 196 -6.17 -3.31 41.30
CA SER A 196 -4.85 -2.94 40.80
C SER A 196 -4.97 -1.85 39.72
N ARG A 197 -4.16 -0.88 39.87
CA ARG A 197 -3.98 0.26 38.99
C ARG A 197 -3.23 -0.02 37.71
N ASN A 198 -2.63 -1.18 37.57
CA ASN A 198 -1.58 -1.42 36.56
C ASN A 198 -2.05 -2.27 35.37
N ALA A 199 -3.33 -2.61 35.28
CA ALA A 199 -3.88 -3.18 34.07
C ALA A 199 -4.29 -2.06 33.12
N THR A 200 -3.31 -1.37 32.58
CA THR A 200 -3.58 -0.46 31.46
C THR A 200 -4.02 -1.26 30.26
N ASP A 201 -5.08 -0.82 29.61
CA ASP A 201 -5.54 -1.44 28.38
C ASP A 201 -4.43 -1.34 27.34
N PRO A 202 -4.19 -2.41 26.56
CA PRO A 202 -3.23 -2.36 25.48
C PRO A 202 -3.64 -1.30 24.45
N PRO A 203 -2.67 -0.70 23.73
CA PRO A 203 -2.97 0.25 22.67
C PRO A 203 -3.96 -0.31 21.66
N ARG A 204 -4.81 0.55 21.10
CA ARG A 204 -5.78 0.12 20.10
C ARG A 204 -5.09 -0.31 18.82
N PHE A 205 -5.63 -1.34 18.20
CA PHE A 205 -5.13 -1.85 16.92
C PHE A 205 -5.08 -0.76 15.84
N GLU A 206 -6.13 0.06 15.75
CA GLU A 206 -6.25 1.13 14.77
C GLU A 206 -5.09 2.13 14.86
N GLU A 207 -4.65 2.47 16.06
CA GLU A 207 -3.56 3.41 16.30
C GLU A 207 -2.23 2.83 15.82
N VAL A 208 -1.93 1.58 16.22
CA VAL A 208 -0.69 0.90 15.82
C VAL A 208 -0.65 0.68 14.31
N ALA A 209 -1.75 0.21 13.73
CA ALA A 209 -1.86 -0.02 12.29
C ALA A 209 -1.74 1.28 11.48
N SER A 210 -2.38 2.38 11.92
CA SER A 210 -2.29 3.69 11.26
C SER A 210 -0.87 4.21 11.21
N ASP A 211 -0.13 4.11 12.30
CA ASP A 211 1.26 4.56 12.36
C ASP A 211 2.17 3.72 11.46
N LEU A 212 1.97 2.39 11.45
CA LEU A 212 2.69 1.49 10.56
C LEU A 212 2.43 1.79 9.09
N VAL A 213 1.16 1.96 8.71
CA VAL A 213 0.75 2.28 7.34
C VAL A 213 1.33 3.62 6.92
N ARG A 214 1.17 4.67 7.73
CA ARG A 214 1.73 5.99 7.47
C ARG A 214 3.24 5.93 7.24
N THR A 215 3.96 5.17 8.07
CA THR A 215 5.41 5.00 7.94
C THR A 215 5.79 4.24 6.68
N ALA A 216 5.07 3.18 6.34
CA ALA A 216 5.30 2.40 5.12
C ALA A 216 5.08 3.24 3.87
N PHE A 217 4.00 4.05 3.84
CA PHE A 217 3.58 4.82 2.66
C PHE A 217 4.34 6.15 2.48
N LYS A 218 5.12 6.64 3.45
CA LYS A 218 6.02 7.80 3.27
C LYS A 218 6.90 7.70 2.02
N LYS A 219 7.33 6.48 1.68
CA LYS A 219 8.18 6.17 0.52
C LYS A 219 7.41 5.42 -0.57
N PHE A 220 6.09 5.65 -0.68
CA PHE A 220 5.31 5.08 -1.77
C PHE A 220 5.85 5.57 -3.12
N PRO A 221 6.01 4.70 -4.15
CA PRO A 221 6.68 5.07 -5.39
C PRO A 221 5.97 6.21 -6.12
N ARG A 222 6.78 6.99 -6.83
CA ARG A 222 6.36 7.89 -7.90
C ARG A 222 6.65 7.17 -9.22
N LYS A 223 5.85 7.42 -10.21
CA LYS A 223 6.11 6.88 -11.55
C LYS A 223 7.29 7.57 -12.18
#